data_1227e70220bee1c928856a2c77047fe3
#
_entry.id   1227e70220bee1c928856a2c77047fe3
#
_cell.length_a   1.000
_cell.length_b   1.000
_cell.length_c   1.000
_cell.angle_alpha   90.00
_cell.angle_beta   90.00
_cell.angle_gamma   90.00
#
_symmetry.space_group_name_H-M   'P 1'
#
loop_
_entity.id
_entity.type
_entity.pdbx_description
1 polymer ?
#
loop_
_entity_poly.entity_id
_entity_poly.type
_entity_poly.pdbx_seq_one_letter_code
_entity_poly.pdbx_strand_id
1 'polypeptide(L)'
;MANGSRIGTLCIIDREPRDFCSEDEELLKDLAAMVEQELTAVQLATLDEMTNLTNRRGFMGVANKILSLCVRNQIPATLAFIDLNNFKSINDQHGHAEGDRALVDFSQQLATAFRSSDVVARLGGDEFVVLFTGTSRQHAENTMIKFSSVLEEANKKPEGKYSLSFSYGLVDYNHHAYPAIEDFLEQADLLMYENKVSRHSMPK
;
A
#
# COMPACT_ATOMS: atom_id res chain seq x y z
N MET A 1 5.91 -0.55 -23.35
CA MET A 1 6.31 -1.17 -22.05
C MET A 1 6.91 -0.09 -21.14
N ALA A 2 6.13 0.44 -20.20
CA ALA A 2 6.67 1.29 -19.14
C ALA A 2 7.49 0.40 -18.20
N ASN A 3 8.74 0.36 -18.14
CA ASN A 3 9.69 -0.39 -17.31
C ASN A 3 10.20 -1.75 -17.79
N GLY A 4 9.95 -2.18 -19.04
CA GLY A 4 10.50 -3.44 -19.57
C GLY A 4 9.91 -4.73 -18.96
N SER A 5 8.95 -4.64 -18.04
CA SER A 5 8.30 -5.80 -17.42
C SER A 5 7.27 -6.42 -18.36
N ARG A 6 7.31 -7.75 -18.48
CA ARG A 6 6.28 -8.49 -19.22
C ARG A 6 5.01 -8.60 -18.37
N ILE A 7 3.91 -7.99 -18.83
CA ILE A 7 2.64 -7.96 -18.10
C ILE A 7 1.78 -9.20 -18.41
N GLY A 8 1.92 -9.74 -19.62
CA GLY A 8 1.13 -10.87 -20.08
C GLY A 8 1.34 -11.19 -21.54
N THR A 9 0.47 -12.02 -22.08
CA THR A 9 0.44 -12.42 -23.49
C THR A 9 -0.95 -12.19 -24.04
N LEU A 10 -1.06 -11.57 -25.22
CA LEU A 10 -2.28 -11.52 -26.00
C LEU A 10 -2.23 -12.65 -27.01
N CYS A 11 -3.31 -13.46 -27.08
CA CYS A 11 -3.41 -14.55 -28.04
C CYS A 11 -4.78 -14.55 -28.72
N ILE A 12 -4.81 -14.99 -29.98
CA ILE A 12 -6.04 -15.28 -30.70
C ILE A 12 -6.25 -16.79 -30.71
N ILE A 13 -7.49 -17.22 -30.42
CA ILE A 13 -7.90 -18.62 -30.48
C ILE A 13 -9.03 -18.70 -31.50
N ASP A 14 -8.87 -19.54 -32.52
CA ASP A 14 -9.91 -19.83 -33.51
C ASP A 14 -10.37 -21.29 -33.37
N ARG A 15 -11.57 -21.58 -33.88
CA ARG A 15 -12.15 -22.94 -33.90
C ARG A 15 -11.63 -23.79 -35.06
N GLU A 16 -11.16 -23.13 -36.11
CA GLU A 16 -10.63 -23.77 -37.30
C GLU A 16 -9.19 -23.25 -37.58
N PRO A 17 -8.32 -24.11 -38.14
CA PRO A 17 -7.00 -23.66 -38.58
C PRO A 17 -7.11 -22.57 -39.64
N ARG A 18 -6.47 -21.43 -39.44
CA ARG A 18 -6.41 -20.38 -40.43
C ARG A 18 -4.95 -19.89 -40.58
N ASP A 19 -4.63 -19.43 -41.77
CA ASP A 19 -3.36 -18.77 -42.03
C ASP A 19 -3.44 -17.32 -41.53
N PHE A 20 -2.41 -16.89 -40.83
CA PHE A 20 -2.25 -15.51 -40.39
C PHE A 20 -1.60 -14.68 -41.50
N CYS A 21 -2.26 -13.57 -41.87
CA CYS A 21 -1.68 -12.60 -42.80
C CYS A 21 -1.01 -11.45 -42.05
N SER A 22 -0.30 -10.60 -42.78
CA SER A 22 0.35 -9.41 -42.22
C SER A 22 -0.63 -8.42 -41.55
N GLU A 23 -1.85 -8.33 -42.06
CA GLU A 23 -2.91 -7.49 -41.48
C GLU A 23 -3.37 -8.02 -40.12
N ASP A 24 -3.47 -9.33 -39.94
CA ASP A 24 -3.80 -9.95 -38.66
C ASP A 24 -2.68 -9.69 -37.62
N GLU A 25 -1.42 -9.72 -38.05
CA GLU A 25 -0.28 -9.41 -37.17
C GLU A 25 -0.26 -7.93 -36.76
N GLU A 26 -0.55 -7.01 -37.67
CA GLU A 26 -0.66 -5.58 -37.39
C GLU A 26 -1.81 -5.30 -36.41
N LEU A 27 -2.98 -5.89 -36.64
CA LEU A 27 -4.12 -5.74 -35.76
C LEU A 27 -3.81 -6.26 -34.33
N LEU A 28 -3.09 -7.36 -34.20
CA LEU A 28 -2.65 -7.88 -32.89
C LEU A 28 -1.70 -6.93 -32.17
N LYS A 29 -0.77 -6.32 -32.92
CA LYS A 29 0.14 -5.31 -32.37
C LYS A 29 -0.60 -4.08 -31.88
N ASP A 30 -1.57 -3.60 -32.65
CA ASP A 30 -2.39 -2.45 -32.28
C ASP A 30 -3.23 -2.74 -31.03
N LEU A 31 -3.87 -3.90 -30.96
CA LEU A 31 -4.62 -4.34 -29.78
C LEU A 31 -3.71 -4.47 -28.56
N ALA A 32 -2.51 -5.01 -28.73
CA ALA A 32 -1.53 -5.12 -27.63
C ALA A 32 -1.10 -3.72 -27.14
N ALA A 33 -0.87 -2.78 -28.03
CA ALA A 33 -0.54 -1.39 -27.70
C ALA A 33 -1.69 -0.70 -26.95
N MET A 34 -2.95 -0.90 -27.36
CA MET A 34 -4.13 -0.36 -26.66
C MET A 34 -4.24 -0.93 -25.25
N VAL A 35 -4.07 -2.24 -25.07
CA VAL A 35 -4.08 -2.89 -23.74
C VAL A 35 -2.95 -2.36 -22.87
N GLU A 36 -1.74 -2.19 -23.41
CA GLU A 36 -0.59 -1.64 -22.71
C GLU A 36 -0.85 -0.20 -22.24
N GLN A 37 -1.47 0.62 -23.09
CA GLN A 37 -1.83 1.98 -22.76
C GLN A 37 -2.87 2.02 -21.63
N GLU A 38 -3.91 1.18 -21.69
CA GLU A 38 -4.95 1.11 -20.67
C GLU A 38 -4.37 0.63 -19.32
N LEU A 39 -3.52 -0.40 -19.33
CA LEU A 39 -2.86 -0.89 -18.12
C LEU A 39 -1.95 0.19 -17.50
N THR A 40 -1.24 0.93 -18.32
CA THR A 40 -0.42 2.06 -17.86
C THR A 40 -1.30 3.15 -17.23
N ALA A 41 -2.42 3.50 -17.85
CA ALA A 41 -3.36 4.46 -17.30
C ALA A 41 -3.93 4.00 -15.94
N VAL A 42 -4.27 2.71 -15.80
CA VAL A 42 -4.73 2.13 -14.53
C VAL A 42 -3.62 2.19 -13.48
N GLN A 43 -2.38 1.86 -13.81
CA GLN A 43 -1.25 1.95 -12.88
C GLN A 43 -1.03 3.38 -12.39
N LEU A 44 -0.98 4.36 -13.29
CA LEU A 44 -0.86 5.79 -12.96
C LEU A 44 -2.02 6.28 -12.08
N ALA A 45 -3.23 5.73 -12.28
CA ALA A 45 -4.39 6.10 -11.48
C ALA A 45 -4.44 5.45 -10.09
N THR A 46 -3.72 4.35 -9.85
CA THR A 46 -3.84 3.53 -8.64
C THR A 46 -2.57 3.40 -7.80
N LEU A 47 -1.43 3.85 -8.31
CA LEU A 47 -0.16 3.89 -7.58
C LEU A 47 0.22 5.32 -7.17
N ASP A 48 0.96 5.45 -6.09
CA ASP A 48 1.62 6.68 -5.67
C ASP A 48 2.96 6.82 -6.44
N GLU A 49 3.12 7.91 -7.16
CA GLU A 49 4.27 8.13 -8.06
C GLU A 49 5.61 8.16 -7.34
N MET A 50 5.63 8.62 -6.09
CA MET A 50 6.85 8.75 -5.30
C MET A 50 7.27 7.41 -4.69
N THR A 51 6.33 6.69 -4.11
CA THR A 51 6.61 5.50 -3.29
C THR A 51 6.34 4.18 -4.01
N ASN A 52 5.65 4.23 -5.13
CA ASN A 52 5.19 3.08 -5.91
C ASN A 52 4.27 2.12 -5.11
N LEU A 53 3.80 2.53 -3.95
CA LEU A 53 2.74 1.84 -3.23
C LEU A 53 1.38 2.14 -3.86
N THR A 54 0.37 1.37 -3.50
CA THR A 54 -1.02 1.69 -3.84
C THR A 54 -1.38 3.07 -3.28
N ASN A 55 -1.96 3.94 -4.10
CA ASN A 55 -2.46 5.24 -3.63
C ASN A 55 -3.85 5.10 -2.99
N ARG A 56 -4.39 6.20 -2.43
CA ARG A 56 -5.73 6.22 -1.81
C ARG A 56 -6.80 5.62 -2.73
N ARG A 57 -6.83 6.00 -4.00
CA ARG A 57 -7.84 5.53 -4.97
C ARG A 57 -7.73 4.02 -5.22
N GLY A 58 -6.53 3.54 -5.45
CA GLY A 58 -6.25 2.12 -5.65
C GLY A 58 -6.61 1.30 -4.42
N PHE A 59 -6.23 1.80 -3.22
CA PHE A 59 -6.57 1.16 -1.94
C PHE A 59 -8.08 0.99 -1.76
N MET A 60 -8.86 2.07 -1.94
CA MET A 60 -10.32 2.03 -1.78
C MET A 60 -10.96 0.96 -2.69
N GLY A 61 -10.52 0.89 -3.96
CA GLY A 61 -11.03 -0.07 -4.93
C GLY A 61 -10.71 -1.53 -4.58
N VAL A 62 -9.48 -1.80 -4.12
CA VAL A 62 -9.03 -3.15 -3.77
C VAL A 62 -9.58 -3.59 -2.41
N ALA A 63 -9.52 -2.72 -1.42
CA ALA A 63 -9.96 -3.02 -0.06
C ALA A 63 -11.44 -3.38 0.01
N ASN A 64 -12.32 -2.64 -0.69
CA ASN A 64 -13.76 -2.97 -0.76
C ASN A 64 -14.01 -4.39 -1.29
N LYS A 65 -13.27 -4.81 -2.32
CA LYS A 65 -13.38 -6.18 -2.86
C LYS A 65 -12.89 -7.23 -1.86
N ILE A 66 -11.75 -6.98 -1.23
CA ILE A 66 -11.16 -7.89 -0.22
C ILE A 66 -12.08 -8.02 0.98
N LEU A 67 -12.58 -6.91 1.53
CA LEU A 67 -13.48 -6.93 2.69
C LEU A 67 -14.78 -7.69 2.39
N SER A 68 -15.35 -7.52 1.20
CA SER A 68 -16.50 -8.28 0.76
C SER A 68 -16.21 -9.79 0.68
N LEU A 69 -15.02 -10.19 0.25
CA LEU A 69 -14.57 -11.58 0.24
C LEU A 69 -14.36 -12.12 1.67
N CYS A 70 -13.79 -11.30 2.55
CA CYS A 70 -13.58 -11.66 3.96
C CYS A 70 -14.92 -11.94 4.66
N VAL A 71 -15.92 -11.08 4.47
CA VAL A 71 -17.27 -11.30 4.99
C VAL A 71 -17.87 -12.60 4.47
N ARG A 72 -17.86 -12.80 3.15
CA ARG A 72 -18.46 -13.98 2.52
C ARG A 72 -17.84 -15.28 3.00
N ASN A 73 -16.52 -15.30 3.21
CA ASN A 73 -15.76 -16.47 3.60
C ASN A 73 -15.50 -16.57 5.11
N GLN A 74 -16.04 -15.64 5.91
CA GLN A 74 -15.82 -15.55 7.36
C GLN A 74 -14.31 -15.51 7.73
N ILE A 75 -13.53 -14.79 6.93
CA ILE A 75 -12.09 -14.59 7.13
C ILE A 75 -11.88 -13.27 7.85
N PRO A 76 -11.08 -13.22 8.94
CA PRO A 76 -10.80 -11.98 9.64
C PRO A 76 -9.99 -11.02 8.76
N ALA A 77 -10.22 -9.72 8.93
CA ALA A 77 -9.41 -8.66 8.37
C ALA A 77 -9.15 -7.60 9.43
N THR A 78 -7.95 -7.04 9.43
CA THR A 78 -7.53 -5.98 10.36
C THR A 78 -6.90 -4.85 9.55
N LEU A 79 -7.22 -3.60 9.88
CA LEU A 79 -6.62 -2.42 9.29
C LEU A 79 -5.63 -1.79 10.25
N ALA A 80 -4.44 -1.47 9.77
CA ALA A 80 -3.50 -0.56 10.42
C ALA A 80 -3.52 0.78 9.70
N PHE A 81 -3.81 1.85 10.41
CA PHE A 81 -3.54 3.21 9.96
C PHE A 81 -2.21 3.66 10.57
N ILE A 82 -1.33 4.21 9.77
CA ILE A 82 0.06 4.48 10.12
C ILE A 82 0.40 5.92 9.76
N ASP A 83 1.10 6.60 10.65
CA ASP A 83 1.59 7.97 10.47
C ASP A 83 3.07 8.05 10.87
N LEU A 84 3.90 8.67 10.03
CA LEU A 84 5.32 8.89 10.33
C LEU A 84 5.49 9.95 11.43
N ASN A 85 6.21 9.58 12.47
CA ASN A 85 6.48 10.51 13.57
C ASN A 85 7.49 11.56 13.13
N ASN A 86 7.22 12.81 13.51
CA ASN A 86 8.13 13.95 13.31
C ASN A 86 8.50 14.20 11.84
N PHE A 87 7.68 13.76 10.86
CA PHE A 87 7.96 13.95 9.44
C PHE A 87 8.15 15.44 9.07
N LYS A 88 7.31 16.32 9.64
CA LYS A 88 7.47 17.76 9.48
C LYS A 88 8.86 18.23 9.93
N SER A 89 9.37 17.72 11.06
CA SER A 89 10.70 18.06 11.56
C SER A 89 11.83 17.62 10.61
N ILE A 90 11.66 16.47 9.94
CA ILE A 90 12.60 16.02 8.90
C ILE A 90 12.63 17.04 7.76
N ASN A 91 11.47 17.46 7.27
CA ASN A 91 11.37 18.49 6.23
C ASN A 91 11.99 19.81 6.66
N ASP A 92 11.66 20.28 7.86
CA ASP A 92 12.11 21.58 8.38
C ASP A 92 13.65 21.62 8.60
N GLN A 93 14.25 20.50 9.03
CA GLN A 93 15.68 20.42 9.34
C GLN A 93 16.56 20.02 8.16
N HIS A 94 16.05 19.17 7.25
CA HIS A 94 16.83 18.56 6.18
C HIS A 94 16.35 18.92 4.77
N GLY A 95 15.20 19.63 4.67
CA GLY A 95 14.58 20.03 3.41
C GLY A 95 13.67 18.95 2.82
N HIS A 96 12.78 19.37 1.91
CA HIS A 96 11.76 18.50 1.30
C HIS A 96 12.35 17.29 0.56
N ALA A 97 13.50 17.46 -0.10
CA ALA A 97 14.15 16.36 -0.80
C ALA A 97 14.56 15.19 0.13
N GLU A 98 14.96 15.49 1.37
CA GLU A 98 15.22 14.44 2.37
C GLU A 98 13.93 13.88 2.96
N GLY A 99 12.88 14.70 3.10
CA GLY A 99 11.53 14.19 3.43
C GLY A 99 11.00 13.22 2.39
N ASP A 100 11.16 13.52 1.10
CA ASP A 100 10.78 12.63 0.01
C ASP A 100 11.55 11.29 0.07
N ARG A 101 12.85 11.34 0.34
CA ARG A 101 13.65 10.12 0.59
C ARG A 101 13.16 9.33 1.79
N ALA A 102 12.82 10.01 2.89
CA ALA A 102 12.28 9.37 4.08
C ALA A 102 10.97 8.60 3.77
N LEU A 103 10.09 9.18 2.94
CA LEU A 103 8.87 8.52 2.48
C LEU A 103 9.17 7.31 1.61
N VAL A 104 10.12 7.41 0.68
CA VAL A 104 10.54 6.29 -0.18
C VAL A 104 11.17 5.17 0.64
N ASP A 105 12.09 5.49 1.55
CA ASP A 105 12.77 4.51 2.42
C ASP A 105 11.76 3.78 3.31
N PHE A 106 10.83 4.51 3.93
CA PHE A 106 9.78 3.92 4.74
C PHE A 106 8.86 3.00 3.91
N SER A 107 8.51 3.43 2.72
CA SER A 107 7.65 2.67 1.80
C SER A 107 8.31 1.36 1.36
N GLN A 108 9.61 1.35 1.10
CA GLN A 108 10.36 0.15 0.76
C GLN A 108 10.40 -0.84 1.93
N GLN A 109 10.59 -0.33 3.16
CA GLN A 109 10.52 -1.15 4.36
C GLN A 109 9.13 -1.75 4.54
N LEU A 110 8.07 -0.95 4.36
CA LEU A 110 6.69 -1.43 4.39
C LEU A 110 6.46 -2.53 3.33
N ALA A 111 6.83 -2.31 2.08
CA ALA A 111 6.61 -3.26 0.99
C ALA A 111 7.28 -4.62 1.25
N THR A 112 8.40 -4.65 1.97
CA THR A 112 9.14 -5.88 2.29
C THR A 112 8.67 -6.57 3.57
N ALA A 113 8.04 -5.84 4.49
CA ALA A 113 7.63 -6.36 5.80
C ALA A 113 6.31 -7.14 5.76
N PHE A 114 5.46 -6.88 4.78
CA PHE A 114 4.11 -7.45 4.68
C PHE A 114 3.99 -8.46 3.53
N ARG A 115 2.97 -9.31 3.61
CA ARG A 115 2.75 -10.38 2.64
C ARG A 115 2.10 -9.82 1.36
N SER A 116 2.24 -10.51 0.26
CA SER A 116 1.55 -10.18 -1.01
C SER A 116 0.01 -10.24 -0.91
N SER A 117 -0.54 -10.93 0.11
CA SER A 117 -1.97 -10.95 0.43
C SER A 117 -2.45 -9.71 1.15
N ASP A 118 -1.55 -8.95 1.78
CA ASP A 118 -1.87 -7.73 2.50
C ASP A 118 -1.82 -6.56 1.52
N VAL A 119 -2.67 -5.56 1.73
CA VAL A 119 -2.68 -4.37 0.87
C VAL A 119 -1.98 -3.24 1.60
N VAL A 120 -0.84 -2.83 1.08
CA VAL A 120 -0.07 -1.69 1.59
C VAL A 120 -0.32 -0.48 0.70
N ALA A 121 -0.65 0.66 1.30
CA ALA A 121 -0.94 1.88 0.55
C ALA A 121 -0.44 3.14 1.26
N ARG A 122 -0.18 4.19 0.47
CA ARG A 122 0.03 5.55 0.94
C ARG A 122 -1.22 6.37 0.63
N LEU A 123 -1.84 6.95 1.67
CA LEU A 123 -3.07 7.73 1.51
C LEU A 123 -2.80 9.19 1.14
N GLY A 124 -1.65 9.70 1.50
CA GLY A 124 -1.18 11.07 1.22
C GLY A 124 -0.21 11.54 2.31
N GLY A 125 0.59 12.55 2.03
CA GLY A 125 1.55 13.08 3.02
C GLY A 125 2.42 11.98 3.65
N ASP A 126 2.35 11.86 4.96
CA ASP A 126 3.04 10.88 5.81
C ASP A 126 2.13 9.75 6.32
N GLU A 127 0.92 9.61 5.73
CA GLU A 127 -0.09 8.63 6.10
C GLU A 127 -0.04 7.38 5.22
N PHE A 128 0.02 6.22 5.88
CA PHE A 128 0.04 4.91 5.24
C PHE A 128 -1.02 4.00 5.86
N VAL A 129 -1.41 2.98 5.12
CA VAL A 129 -2.32 1.94 5.63
C VAL A 129 -1.86 0.56 5.21
N VAL A 130 -2.17 -0.43 6.07
CA VAL A 130 -2.02 -1.85 5.76
C VAL A 130 -3.32 -2.55 6.07
N LEU A 131 -3.95 -3.14 5.06
CA LEU A 131 -5.08 -4.05 5.25
C LEU A 131 -4.56 -5.48 5.31
N PHE A 132 -4.58 -6.05 6.49
CA PHE A 132 -4.24 -7.45 6.75
C PHE A 132 -5.41 -8.35 6.37
N THR A 133 -5.16 -9.33 5.53
CA THR A 133 -6.15 -10.31 5.07
C THR A 133 -5.94 -11.65 5.76
N GLY A 134 -6.99 -12.26 6.31
CA GLY A 134 -6.91 -13.53 7.03
C GLY A 134 -6.10 -13.44 8.33
N THR A 135 -6.06 -12.26 8.95
CA THR A 135 -5.19 -11.99 10.10
C THR A 135 -6.01 -11.35 11.20
N SER A 136 -5.93 -11.91 12.41
CA SER A 136 -6.55 -11.31 13.59
C SER A 136 -5.73 -10.12 14.10
N ARG A 137 -6.37 -9.22 14.85
CA ARG A 137 -5.73 -8.06 15.48
C ARG A 137 -4.44 -8.42 16.22
N GLN A 138 -4.46 -9.50 17.01
CA GLN A 138 -3.28 -9.93 17.76
C GLN A 138 -2.09 -10.27 16.86
N HIS A 139 -2.34 -10.94 15.73
CA HIS A 139 -1.28 -11.25 14.76
C HIS A 139 -0.83 -10.01 13.98
N ALA A 140 -1.76 -9.12 13.64
CA ALA A 140 -1.44 -7.83 13.03
C ALA A 140 -0.57 -6.99 13.96
N GLU A 141 -0.90 -6.91 15.26
CA GLU A 141 -0.11 -6.20 16.27
C GLU A 141 1.30 -6.76 16.39
N ASN A 142 1.45 -8.08 16.47
CA ASN A 142 2.77 -8.72 16.48
C ASN A 142 3.60 -8.39 15.22
N THR A 143 2.94 -8.28 14.07
CA THR A 143 3.61 -7.90 12.82
C THR A 143 4.05 -6.44 12.86
N MET A 144 3.21 -5.53 13.37
CA MET A 144 3.56 -4.12 13.53
C MET A 144 4.72 -3.91 14.53
N ILE A 145 4.75 -4.67 15.63
CA ILE A 145 5.86 -4.65 16.60
C ILE A 145 7.16 -5.12 15.94
N LYS A 146 7.11 -6.20 15.17
CA LYS A 146 8.28 -6.69 14.41
C LYS A 146 8.75 -5.64 13.39
N PHE A 147 7.84 -5.01 12.70
CA PHE A 147 8.16 -3.96 11.74
C PHE A 147 8.83 -2.76 12.43
N SER A 148 8.33 -2.34 13.59
CA SER A 148 8.98 -1.30 14.40
C SER A 148 10.43 -1.66 14.75
N SER A 149 10.68 -2.91 15.18
CA SER A 149 12.03 -3.38 15.50
C SER A 149 12.96 -3.41 14.28
N VAL A 150 12.45 -3.80 13.12
CA VAL A 150 13.22 -3.77 11.84
C VAL A 150 13.59 -2.34 11.47
N LEU A 151 12.66 -1.40 11.63
CA LEU A 151 12.90 0.01 11.35
C LEU A 151 13.92 0.62 12.32
N GLU A 152 13.85 0.26 13.61
CA GLU A 152 14.83 0.67 14.61
C GLU A 152 16.25 0.17 14.28
N GLU A 153 16.38 -1.07 13.82
CA GLU A 153 17.67 -1.59 13.35
C GLU A 153 18.18 -0.85 12.11
N ALA A 154 17.28 -0.55 11.17
CA ALA A 154 17.63 0.23 9.98
C ALA A 154 18.13 1.65 10.33
N ASN A 155 17.58 2.27 11.38
CA ASN A 155 18.00 3.59 11.88
C ASN A 155 19.41 3.58 12.51
N LYS A 156 19.97 2.45 12.87
CA LYS A 156 21.34 2.37 13.47
C LYS A 156 22.46 2.51 12.43
N LYS A 157 22.12 2.56 11.15
CA LYS A 157 23.12 2.74 10.09
C LYS A 157 23.78 4.13 10.20
N PRO A 158 25.13 4.23 10.12
CA PRO A 158 25.86 5.48 10.36
C PRO A 158 25.56 6.60 9.36
N GLU A 159 24.99 6.26 8.21
CA GLU A 159 24.73 7.17 7.09
C GLU A 159 23.38 7.92 7.22
N GLY A 160 22.56 7.56 8.23
CA GLY A 160 21.23 8.14 8.42
C GLY A 160 21.28 9.55 9.00
N LYS A 161 20.74 10.54 8.28
CA LYS A 161 20.60 11.93 8.74
C LYS A 161 19.45 12.10 9.74
N TYR A 162 18.52 11.17 9.77
CA TYR A 162 17.32 11.15 10.61
C TYR A 162 16.93 9.71 10.96
N SER A 163 16.14 9.57 12.00
CA SER A 163 15.56 8.27 12.40
C SER A 163 14.09 8.23 12.02
N LEU A 164 13.67 7.15 11.34
CA LEU A 164 12.28 6.91 11.02
C LEU A 164 11.59 6.19 12.16
N SER A 165 10.44 6.68 12.57
CA SER A 165 9.54 6.00 13.48
C SER A 165 8.09 6.31 13.09
N PHE A 166 7.16 5.51 13.56
CA PHE A 166 5.76 5.66 13.21
C PHE A 166 4.83 5.39 14.41
N SER A 167 3.65 5.94 14.32
CA SER A 167 2.51 5.62 15.18
C SER A 167 1.48 4.86 14.38
N TYR A 168 0.71 3.97 15.00
CA TYR A 168 -0.33 3.22 14.30
C TYR A 168 -1.55 2.96 15.18
N GLY A 169 -2.70 2.83 14.54
CA GLY A 169 -3.95 2.34 15.12
C GLY A 169 -4.38 1.07 14.41
N LEU A 170 -4.84 0.06 15.16
CA LEU A 170 -5.34 -1.21 14.64
C LEU A 170 -6.83 -1.34 14.91
N VAL A 171 -7.60 -1.72 13.89
CA VAL A 171 -9.03 -2.01 13.99
C VAL A 171 -9.34 -3.33 13.30
N ASP A 172 -10.13 -4.18 13.96
CA ASP A 172 -10.70 -5.37 13.34
C ASP A 172 -11.90 -5.00 12.48
N TYR A 173 -11.99 -5.57 11.29
CA TYR A 173 -13.12 -5.32 10.42
C TYR A 173 -14.39 -5.99 10.93
N ASN A 174 -15.41 -5.18 11.08
CA ASN A 174 -16.77 -5.61 11.36
C ASN A 174 -17.74 -4.86 10.42
N HIS A 175 -18.32 -5.56 9.46
CA HIS A 175 -19.19 -4.96 8.45
C HIS A 175 -20.48 -4.34 9.01
N HIS A 176 -20.91 -4.73 10.23
CA HIS A 176 -22.04 -4.10 10.89
C HIS A 176 -21.67 -2.78 11.57
N ALA A 177 -20.42 -2.67 12.04
CA ALA A 177 -19.91 -1.45 12.65
C ALA A 177 -19.38 -0.45 11.62
N TYR A 178 -18.80 -0.98 10.52
CA TYR A 178 -18.17 -0.19 9.45
C TYR A 178 -18.77 -0.58 8.10
N PRO A 179 -19.95 -0.02 7.74
CA PRO A 179 -20.61 -0.33 6.47
C PRO A 179 -19.84 0.20 5.25
N ALA A 180 -19.10 1.29 5.43
CA ALA A 180 -18.21 1.84 4.43
C ALA A 180 -16.75 1.71 4.87
N ILE A 181 -15.82 1.63 3.89
CA ILE A 181 -14.39 1.57 4.18
C ILE A 181 -13.87 2.87 4.78
N GLU A 182 -14.51 3.98 4.47
CA GLU A 182 -14.22 5.29 5.03
C GLU A 182 -14.40 5.30 6.55
N ASP A 183 -15.50 4.71 7.06
CA ASP A 183 -15.77 4.60 8.51
C ASP A 183 -14.69 3.74 9.19
N PHE A 184 -14.23 2.69 8.50
CA PHE A 184 -13.18 1.80 8.98
C PHE A 184 -11.81 2.49 9.04
N LEU A 185 -11.50 3.31 8.05
CA LEU A 185 -10.30 4.15 8.02
C LEU A 185 -10.34 5.21 9.13
N GLU A 186 -11.46 5.91 9.29
CA GLU A 186 -11.63 6.94 10.31
C GLU A 186 -11.42 6.39 11.72
N GLN A 187 -11.98 5.20 12.01
CA GLN A 187 -11.78 4.57 13.31
C GLN A 187 -10.31 4.18 13.54
N ALA A 188 -9.61 3.70 12.52
CA ALA A 188 -8.19 3.35 12.62
C ALA A 188 -7.31 4.58 12.81
N ASP A 189 -7.63 5.69 12.16
CA ASP A 189 -6.96 6.99 12.32
C ASP A 189 -7.14 7.53 13.75
N LEU A 190 -8.37 7.50 14.29
CA LEU A 190 -8.64 7.91 15.67
C LEU A 190 -7.77 7.15 16.67
N LEU A 191 -7.67 5.82 16.54
CA LEU A 191 -6.83 5.00 17.40
C LEU A 191 -5.33 5.28 17.21
N MET A 192 -4.89 5.56 15.99
CA MET A 192 -3.52 5.97 15.71
C MET A 192 -3.20 7.29 16.42
N TYR A 193 -4.11 8.26 16.33
CA TYR A 193 -3.94 9.56 16.97
C TYR A 193 -3.87 9.44 18.51
N GLU A 194 -4.75 8.66 19.13
CA GLU A 194 -4.71 8.38 20.58
C GLU A 194 -3.37 7.77 21.01
N ASN A 195 -2.87 6.80 20.25
CA ASN A 195 -1.57 6.17 20.50
C ASN A 195 -0.41 7.17 20.32
N LYS A 196 -0.50 8.05 19.33
CA LYS A 196 0.50 9.09 19.07
C LYS A 196 0.59 10.09 20.24
N VAL A 197 -0.55 10.55 20.74
CA VAL A 197 -0.62 11.47 21.88
C VAL A 197 -0.12 10.81 23.16
N SER A 198 -0.53 9.59 23.43
CA SER A 198 -0.13 8.83 24.63
C SER A 198 1.40 8.63 24.71
N ARG A 199 2.06 8.37 23.57
CA ARG A 199 3.53 8.24 23.50
C ARG A 199 4.26 9.56 23.76
N HIS A 200 3.68 10.70 23.36
CA HIS A 200 4.28 12.03 23.60
C HIS A 200 4.10 12.50 25.04
N SER A 201 3.15 11.92 25.79
CA SER A 201 2.83 12.27 27.18
C SER A 201 3.62 11.47 28.21
N MET A 202 4.35 10.43 27.81
CA MET A 202 5.24 9.69 28.73
C MET A 202 6.58 10.44 28.84
N PRO A 203 6.98 10.90 30.05
CA PRO A 203 8.31 11.50 30.25
C PRO A 203 9.38 10.44 29.98
N LYS A 204 10.47 10.85 29.32
CA LYS A 204 11.68 10.04 29.06
C LYS A 204 12.40 9.72 30.35
#